data_88773137d156dcbf06a38ff0d1b11ab3
#
_entry.id   88773137d156dcbf06a38ff0d1b11ab3
#
_cell.length_a   1.000
_cell.length_b   1.000
_cell.length_c   1.000
_cell.angle_alpha   90.00
_cell.angle_beta   90.00
_cell.angle_gamma   90.00
#
_symmetry.space_group_name_H-M   'P 1'
#
loop_
_entity.id
_entity.type
_entity.pdbx_description
1 polymer ?
#
loop_
_entity_poly.entity_id
_entity_poly.type
_entity_poly.pdbx_seq_one_letter_code
_entity_poly.pdbx_strand_id
1 'polypeptide(L)'
;KTGMVLNIAMNYGGRAELAHAVRRLAQEVKSGAIQPDEIDEDAISRYLYTAGLPDPDLIIRPSGENRTSNFLLWQSAYSEYVIMDILWPDFTTQDLDRALDEFAKRNRRFGGI
;
A
#
# COMPACT_ATOMS: atom_id res chain seq x y z
N LYS A 1 21.91 6.93 -4.65
CA LYS A 1 21.33 7.54 -3.46
C LYS A 1 20.77 6.46 -2.56
N THR A 2 21.06 6.60 -1.30
CA THR A 2 20.64 5.61 -0.30
C THR A 2 19.61 6.17 0.67
N GLY A 3 19.02 7.31 0.36
CA GLY A 3 18.06 7.96 1.21
C GLY A 3 16.66 7.39 1.08
N MET A 4 15.73 8.02 1.75
CA MET A 4 14.32 7.69 1.72
C MET A 4 13.73 7.99 0.35
N VAL A 5 12.82 7.14 -0.14
CA VAL A 5 12.08 7.39 -1.36
C VAL A 5 10.73 7.99 -0.97
N LEU A 6 10.42 9.17 -1.51
CA LEU A 6 9.14 9.82 -1.33
C LEU A 6 8.29 9.63 -2.59
N ASN A 7 7.11 9.04 -2.43
CA ASN A 7 6.14 8.89 -3.50
C ASN A 7 4.90 9.72 -3.18
N ILE A 8 4.50 10.55 -4.14
CA ILE A 8 3.28 11.34 -3.99
C ILE A 8 2.23 10.79 -4.94
N ALA A 9 1.11 10.32 -4.39
CA ALA A 9 0.03 9.75 -5.16
C ALA A 9 -1.00 10.83 -5.47
N MET A 10 -1.14 11.15 -6.74
CA MET A 10 -2.13 12.12 -7.21
C MET A 10 -3.09 11.42 -8.16
N ASN A 11 -4.38 11.68 -8.02
CA ASN A 11 -5.41 10.99 -8.81
C ASN A 11 -5.30 9.47 -8.72
N TYR A 12 -4.93 8.99 -7.55
CA TYR A 12 -4.68 7.57 -7.34
C TYR A 12 -5.95 6.86 -6.86
N GLY A 13 -6.17 5.62 -7.34
CA GLY A 13 -7.21 4.74 -6.83
C GLY A 13 -6.76 3.30 -6.92
N GLY A 14 -6.91 2.55 -5.82
CA GLY A 14 -6.45 1.17 -5.75
C GLY A 14 -7.19 0.25 -6.72
N ARG A 15 -8.49 0.47 -6.92
CA ARG A 15 -9.25 -0.33 -7.88
C ARG A 15 -8.73 -0.13 -9.30
N ALA A 16 -8.45 1.11 -9.68
CA ALA A 16 -7.92 1.41 -11.01
C ALA A 16 -6.52 0.83 -11.18
N GLU A 17 -5.72 0.88 -10.13
CA GLU A 17 -4.38 0.27 -10.15
C GLU A 17 -4.47 -1.24 -10.39
N LEU A 18 -5.36 -1.92 -9.67
CA LEU A 18 -5.56 -3.36 -9.84
C LEU A 18 -6.04 -3.69 -11.25
N ALA A 19 -6.98 -2.91 -11.78
CA ALA A 19 -7.46 -3.11 -13.16
C ALA A 19 -6.32 -2.94 -14.16
N HIS A 20 -5.43 -1.98 -13.93
CA HIS A 20 -4.24 -1.79 -14.76
C HIS A 20 -3.33 -3.01 -14.72
N ALA A 21 -3.06 -3.53 -13.52
CA ALA A 21 -2.21 -4.71 -13.36
C ALA A 21 -2.82 -5.93 -14.08
N VAL A 22 -4.12 -6.14 -13.92
CA VAL A 22 -4.82 -7.25 -14.59
C VAL A 22 -4.72 -7.13 -16.11
N ARG A 23 -4.91 -5.91 -16.62
CA ARG A 23 -4.82 -5.69 -18.07
C ARG A 23 -3.42 -6.00 -18.60
N ARG A 24 -2.39 -5.58 -17.86
CA ARG A 24 -1.00 -5.86 -18.25
C ARG A 24 -0.72 -7.36 -18.23
N LEU A 25 -1.19 -8.07 -17.21
CA LEU A 25 -1.04 -9.52 -17.13
C LEU A 25 -1.76 -10.23 -18.27
N ALA A 26 -2.96 -9.78 -18.60
CA ALA A 26 -3.69 -10.36 -19.73
C ALA A 26 -2.94 -10.19 -21.05
N GLN A 27 -2.29 -9.03 -21.24
CA GLN A 27 -1.47 -8.79 -22.42
C GLN A 27 -0.26 -9.73 -22.47
N GLU A 28 0.37 -9.99 -21.32
CA GLU A 28 1.50 -10.92 -21.24
C GLU A 28 1.07 -12.36 -21.55
N VAL A 29 -0.10 -12.77 -21.10
CA VAL A 29 -0.64 -14.08 -21.42
C VAL A 29 -0.95 -14.15 -22.93
N LYS A 30 -1.57 -13.12 -23.47
CA LYS A 30 -1.91 -13.08 -24.90
C LYS A 30 -0.67 -13.18 -25.78
N SER A 31 0.43 -12.53 -25.38
CA SER A 31 1.68 -12.56 -26.14
C SER A 31 2.45 -13.85 -25.97
N GLY A 32 2.05 -14.72 -25.05
CA GLY A 32 2.76 -15.95 -24.75
C GLY A 32 3.93 -15.80 -23.79
N ALA A 33 4.14 -14.59 -23.23
CA ALA A 33 5.24 -14.36 -22.32
C ALA A 33 5.07 -15.12 -21.00
N ILE A 34 3.83 -15.28 -20.54
CA ILE A 34 3.53 -16.09 -19.36
C ILE A 34 2.27 -16.92 -19.61
N GLN A 35 2.12 -17.97 -18.82
CA GLN A 35 0.91 -18.79 -18.84
C GLN A 35 -0.03 -18.36 -17.70
N PRO A 36 -1.35 -18.57 -17.85
CA PRO A 36 -2.29 -18.16 -16.79
C PRO A 36 -1.97 -18.73 -15.42
N ASP A 37 -1.47 -19.96 -15.34
CA ASP A 37 -1.14 -20.60 -14.06
C ASP A 37 0.15 -20.06 -13.44
N GLU A 38 0.89 -19.24 -14.16
CA GLU A 38 2.05 -18.53 -13.61
C GLU A 38 1.67 -17.22 -12.92
N ILE A 39 0.40 -16.81 -13.00
CA ILE A 39 -0.06 -15.61 -12.34
C ILE A 39 -0.31 -15.90 -10.86
N ASP A 40 0.53 -15.36 -10.02
CA ASP A 40 0.46 -15.50 -8.57
C ASP A 40 0.50 -14.09 -7.94
N GLU A 41 0.60 -14.02 -6.62
CA GLU A 41 0.63 -12.74 -5.91
C GLU A 41 1.82 -11.89 -6.34
N ASP A 42 2.97 -12.52 -6.51
CA ASP A 42 4.17 -11.78 -6.96
C ASP A 42 3.99 -11.23 -8.37
N ALA A 43 3.34 -11.97 -9.25
CA ALA A 43 3.06 -11.50 -10.60
C ALA A 43 2.20 -10.25 -10.58
N ILE A 44 1.16 -10.23 -9.74
CA ILE A 44 0.30 -9.06 -9.60
C ILE A 44 1.11 -7.87 -9.07
N SER A 45 1.89 -8.10 -8.03
CA SER A 45 2.71 -7.04 -7.42
C SER A 45 3.67 -6.39 -8.42
N ARG A 46 4.20 -7.17 -9.37
CA ARG A 46 5.14 -6.64 -10.37
C ARG A 46 4.50 -5.63 -11.33
N TYR A 47 3.18 -5.63 -11.47
CA TYR A 47 2.49 -4.72 -12.38
C TYR A 47 1.75 -3.60 -11.66
N LEU A 48 1.86 -3.54 -10.35
CA LEU A 48 1.32 -2.40 -9.60
C LEU A 48 2.26 -1.20 -9.71
N TYR A 49 1.71 -0.02 -9.43
CA TYR A 49 2.50 1.23 -9.51
C TYR A 49 3.65 1.24 -8.49
N THR A 50 3.54 0.43 -7.45
CA THR A 50 4.56 0.31 -6.40
C THR A 50 5.56 -0.80 -6.66
N ALA A 51 5.62 -1.34 -7.87
CA ALA A 51 6.55 -2.41 -8.20
C ALA A 51 7.98 -2.04 -7.80
N GLY A 52 8.67 -2.96 -7.15
CA GLY A 52 10.03 -2.72 -6.66
C GLY A 52 10.12 -2.08 -5.30
N LEU A 53 8.99 -1.66 -4.72
CA LEU A 53 8.94 -1.13 -3.36
C LEU A 53 8.32 -2.17 -2.43
N PRO A 54 8.74 -2.22 -1.16
CA PRO A 54 8.08 -3.09 -0.19
C PRO A 54 6.66 -2.60 0.10
N ASP A 55 5.79 -3.52 0.54
CA ASP A 55 4.47 -3.13 1.00
C ASP A 55 4.60 -2.27 2.27
N PRO A 56 3.67 -1.33 2.48
CA PRO A 56 3.75 -0.46 3.63
C PRO A 56 3.53 -1.23 4.94
N ASP A 57 4.36 -0.95 5.91
CA ASP A 57 4.19 -1.52 7.25
C ASP A 57 3.17 -0.75 8.06
N LEU A 58 3.08 0.55 7.83
CA LEU A 58 2.26 1.46 8.61
C LEU A 58 1.51 2.41 7.69
N ILE A 59 0.22 2.58 7.94
CA ILE A 59 -0.59 3.60 7.29
C ILE A 59 -1.12 4.52 8.38
N ILE A 60 -0.85 5.81 8.23
CA ILE A 60 -1.32 6.84 9.16
C ILE A 60 -2.51 7.52 8.51
N ARG A 61 -3.64 7.55 9.22
CA ARG A 61 -4.87 8.18 8.75
C ARG A 61 -5.24 9.34 9.67
N PRO A 62 -4.87 10.55 9.32
CA PRO A 62 -5.34 11.74 10.06
C PRO A 62 -6.84 11.96 9.86
N SER A 63 -7.39 12.91 10.59
CA SER A 63 -8.79 13.33 10.52
C SER A 63 -9.79 12.29 11.03
N GLY A 64 -9.33 11.33 11.84
CA GLY A 64 -10.19 10.31 12.41
C GLY A 64 -10.84 9.36 11.41
N GLU A 65 -10.38 9.35 10.17
CA GLU A 65 -10.94 8.51 9.12
C GLU A 65 -10.56 7.04 9.33
N ASN A 66 -11.57 6.19 9.42
CA ASN A 66 -11.40 4.78 9.75
C ASN A 66 -11.76 3.89 8.55
N ARG A 67 -11.26 4.26 7.38
CA ARG A 67 -11.51 3.53 6.14
C ARG A 67 -10.33 3.69 5.20
N THR A 68 -10.16 2.75 4.26
CA THR A 68 -9.05 2.80 3.31
C THR A 68 -9.25 3.83 2.20
N SER A 69 -10.50 4.13 1.88
CA SER A 69 -10.87 5.06 0.82
C SER A 69 -10.14 4.76 -0.49
N ASN A 70 -10.06 3.48 -0.86
CA ASN A 70 -9.48 3.04 -2.13
C ASN A 70 -7.97 3.30 -2.22
N PHE A 71 -7.29 3.42 -1.06
CA PHE A 71 -5.86 3.70 -1.05
C PHE A 71 -5.06 2.43 -0.78
N LEU A 72 -4.18 2.07 -1.70
CA LEU A 72 -3.26 0.92 -1.60
C LEU A 72 -3.97 -0.36 -1.17
N LEU A 73 -5.07 -0.71 -1.85
CA LEU A 73 -5.90 -1.86 -1.47
C LEU A 73 -5.11 -3.16 -1.42
N TRP A 74 -4.27 -3.40 -2.41
CA TRP A 74 -3.46 -4.61 -2.46
C TRP A 74 -2.31 -4.55 -1.47
N GLN A 75 -1.58 -3.45 -1.49
CA GLN A 75 -0.34 -3.32 -0.75
C GLN A 75 -0.54 -3.25 0.76
N SER A 76 -1.72 -2.80 1.20
CA SER A 76 -2.00 -2.60 2.62
C SER A 76 -2.55 -3.83 3.32
N ALA A 77 -2.53 -4.99 2.67
CA ALA A 77 -3.17 -6.20 3.19
C ALA A 77 -2.75 -6.54 4.63
N TYR A 78 -1.50 -6.29 4.98
CA TYR A 78 -0.97 -6.57 6.31
C TYR A 78 -0.44 -5.34 7.01
N SER A 79 -0.76 -4.15 6.50
CA SER A 79 -0.33 -2.90 7.14
C SER A 79 -1.04 -2.70 8.48
N GLU A 80 -0.30 -2.11 9.42
CA GLU A 80 -0.91 -1.59 10.64
C GLU A 80 -1.44 -0.19 10.37
N TYR A 81 -2.58 0.14 10.98
CA TYR A 81 -3.19 1.46 10.83
C TYR A 81 -3.10 2.22 12.14
N VAL A 82 -2.67 3.46 12.05
CA VAL A 82 -2.77 4.41 13.16
C VAL A 82 -3.69 5.52 12.73
N ILE A 83 -4.85 5.60 13.36
CA ILE A 83 -5.88 6.57 13.05
C ILE A 83 -5.80 7.68 14.09
N MET A 84 -5.62 8.92 13.62
CA MET A 84 -5.39 10.06 14.49
C MET A 84 -6.46 11.11 14.26
N ASP A 85 -6.97 11.68 15.34
CA ASP A 85 -7.99 12.71 15.28
C ASP A 85 -7.34 14.09 15.14
N ILE A 86 -6.58 14.24 14.06
CA ILE A 86 -5.83 15.48 13.75
C ILE A 86 -6.01 15.75 12.26
N LEU A 87 -6.37 16.98 11.92
CA LEU A 87 -6.48 17.37 10.51
C LEU A 87 -5.10 17.48 9.89
N TRP A 88 -4.98 17.17 8.60
CA TRP A 88 -3.70 17.22 7.89
C TRP A 88 -2.93 18.54 8.09
N PRO A 89 -3.58 19.71 7.98
CA PRO A 89 -2.84 20.97 8.18
C PRO A 89 -2.22 21.13 9.56
N ASP A 90 -2.77 20.42 10.56
CA ASP A 90 -2.31 20.50 11.95
C ASP A 90 -1.34 19.37 12.31
N PHE A 91 -1.02 18.52 11.37
CA PHE A 91 -0.14 17.36 11.62
C PHE A 91 1.30 17.82 11.79
N THR A 92 1.92 17.40 12.88
CA THR A 92 3.27 17.83 13.26
C THR A 92 4.22 16.64 13.30
N THR A 93 5.53 16.92 13.45
CA THR A 93 6.52 15.86 13.65
C THR A 93 6.27 15.08 14.94
N GLN A 94 5.72 15.75 15.96
CA GLN A 94 5.36 15.05 17.20
C GLN A 94 4.23 14.05 16.96
N ASP A 95 3.29 14.38 16.10
CA ASP A 95 2.22 13.47 15.73
C ASP A 95 2.77 12.27 14.99
N LEU A 96 3.74 12.48 14.11
CA LEU A 96 4.43 11.37 13.43
C LEU A 96 5.13 10.47 14.45
N ASP A 97 5.82 11.07 15.42
CA ASP A 97 6.50 10.29 16.46
C ASP A 97 5.51 9.45 17.26
N ARG A 98 4.33 10.01 17.59
CA ARG A 98 3.29 9.25 18.28
C ARG A 98 2.80 8.08 17.45
N ALA A 99 2.61 8.28 16.15
CA ALA A 99 2.17 7.22 15.26
C ALA A 99 3.23 6.09 15.20
N LEU A 100 4.49 6.45 15.12
CA LEU A 100 5.58 5.47 15.10
C LEU A 100 5.69 4.72 16.42
N ASP A 101 5.51 5.40 17.56
CA ASP A 101 5.48 4.76 18.86
C ASP A 101 4.32 3.79 18.96
N GLU A 102 3.16 4.16 18.48
CA GLU A 102 1.99 3.29 18.47
C GLU A 102 2.24 2.05 17.61
N PHE A 103 2.85 2.24 16.46
CA PHE A 103 3.21 1.13 15.58
C PHE A 103 4.20 0.19 16.26
N ALA A 104 5.18 0.73 16.96
CA ALA A 104 6.22 -0.07 17.63
C ALA A 104 5.63 -0.99 18.70
N LYS A 105 4.47 -0.64 19.26
CA LYS A 105 3.79 -1.45 20.27
C LYS A 105 2.94 -2.56 19.68
N ARG A 106 2.70 -2.55 18.36
CA ARG A 106 1.83 -3.51 17.71
C ARG A 106 2.51 -4.86 17.55
N ASN A 107 1.70 -5.91 17.69
CA ASN A 107 2.15 -7.28 17.45
C ASN A 107 1.58 -7.72 16.10
N ARG A 108 2.40 -7.66 15.05
CA ARG A 108 1.97 -7.96 13.69
C ARG A 108 1.90 -9.46 13.49
N ARG A 109 0.76 -9.94 12.99
CA ARG A 109 0.52 -11.36 12.79
C ARG A 109 0.49 -11.79 11.33
N PHE A 110 0.44 -10.87 10.38
CA PHE A 110 0.44 -11.17 8.95
C PHE A 110 -0.60 -12.21 8.57
N GLY A 111 -1.81 -12.10 9.17
CA GLY A 111 -2.89 -13.05 8.92
C GLY A 111 -2.84 -14.29 9.78
N GLY A 112 -1.82 -14.48 10.64
CA GLY A 112 -1.74 -15.57 11.59
C GLY A 112 -2.62 -15.34 12.81
N ILE A 113 -2.89 -16.39 13.53
CA ILE A 113 -3.76 -16.34 14.72
C ILE A 113 -2.93 -16.41 15.98
#